data_d59155a7a51613873ffba1788f242184
#
_entry.id   d59155a7a51613873ffba1788f242184
#
_cell.length_a   1.000
_cell.length_b   1.000
_cell.length_c   1.000
_cell.angle_alpha   90.00
_cell.angle_beta   90.00
_cell.angle_gamma   90.00
#
_symmetry.space_group_name_H-M   'P 1'
#
loop_
_entity.id
_entity.type
_entity.pdbx_description
1 polymer ?
#
loop_
_entity_poly.entity_id
_entity_poly.type
_entity_poly.pdbx_seq_one_letter_code
_entity_poly.pdbx_strand_id
1 'polypeptide(L)'
;MALHSVSSSTRQLAVSDKTTTLLFDHDGTLIDSESVHFDLWKDILLKYDVELSEDFYCEVMAGIPVKQNAVDLVEHFNIDISPQQLAQQKHKSISDYLDKQAFPLMPFAKEAIKQCANKGYTIGIVTGGSKKSVEKTLSQYDLSAYISCVVAVEDVENSKPAPDCYALAMDKLGKIPDECVAIEDTQTGMTAALAASLACVVIPTDLSKHHDLSGATVRYTSLKDWVNGELVS
;
A
#
# COMPACT_ATOMS: atom_id res chain seq x y z
N MET A 1 -34.50 40.92 -3.74
CA MET A 1 -34.05 39.70 -4.45
C MET A 1 -32.57 39.53 -4.16
N ALA A 2 -32.24 38.65 -3.25
CA ALA A 2 -30.84 38.35 -2.90
C ALA A 2 -30.43 37.13 -3.77
N LEU A 3 -29.50 37.34 -4.68
CA LEU A 3 -28.85 36.26 -5.44
C LEU A 3 -27.94 35.51 -4.49
N HIS A 4 -28.33 34.27 -4.17
CA HIS A 4 -27.44 33.32 -3.50
C HIS A 4 -26.40 32.92 -4.53
N SER A 5 -25.16 33.40 -4.35
CA SER A 5 -23.99 32.88 -5.03
C SER A 5 -23.76 31.44 -4.56
N VAL A 6 -24.02 30.48 -5.44
CA VAL A 6 -23.59 29.10 -5.25
C VAL A 6 -22.07 29.11 -5.38
N SER A 7 -21.38 29.02 -4.25
CA SER A 7 -19.96 28.78 -4.20
C SER A 7 -19.71 27.39 -4.85
N SER A 8 -19.18 27.39 -6.07
CA SER A 8 -18.60 26.18 -6.65
C SER A 8 -17.37 25.84 -5.83
N SER A 9 -17.49 24.88 -4.91
CA SER A 9 -16.31 24.30 -4.28
C SER A 9 -15.50 23.64 -5.37
N THR A 10 -14.42 24.27 -5.79
CA THR A 10 -13.41 23.67 -6.66
C THR A 10 -12.95 22.39 -5.99
N ARG A 11 -13.21 21.24 -6.62
CA ARG A 11 -12.75 19.95 -6.12
C ARG A 11 -11.24 20.00 -6.04
N GLN A 12 -10.67 19.80 -4.85
CA GLN A 12 -9.22 19.73 -4.69
C GLN A 12 -8.73 18.47 -5.40
N LEU A 13 -7.77 18.62 -6.31
CA LEU A 13 -7.10 17.52 -7.01
C LEU A 13 -5.68 17.39 -6.48
N ALA A 14 -5.17 16.16 -6.43
CA ALA A 14 -3.77 15.92 -6.09
C ALA A 14 -2.87 16.07 -7.31
N VAL A 15 -3.34 15.65 -8.48
CA VAL A 15 -2.63 15.78 -9.76
C VAL A 15 -2.80 17.21 -10.29
N SER A 16 -1.70 17.85 -10.63
CA SER A 16 -1.61 19.20 -11.19
C SER A 16 -0.89 19.21 -12.54
N ASP A 17 -0.86 20.35 -13.23
CA ASP A 17 -0.13 20.53 -14.49
C ASP A 17 1.39 20.30 -14.34
N LYS A 18 1.91 20.37 -13.12
CA LYS A 18 3.34 20.07 -12.82
C LYS A 18 3.60 18.59 -12.61
N THR A 19 2.57 17.80 -12.32
CA THR A 19 2.71 16.38 -11.97
C THR A 19 3.17 15.57 -13.17
N THR A 20 4.31 14.95 -13.05
CA THR A 20 4.90 14.06 -14.08
C THR A 20 5.15 12.65 -13.57
N THR A 21 5.01 12.45 -12.25
CA THR A 21 5.40 11.20 -11.58
C THR A 21 4.34 10.78 -10.56
N LEU A 22 4.00 9.50 -10.61
CA LEU A 22 3.06 8.85 -9.69
C LEU A 22 3.80 7.77 -8.91
N LEU A 23 3.77 7.87 -7.58
CA LEU A 23 4.44 6.97 -6.66
C LEU A 23 3.38 6.14 -5.94
N PHE A 24 3.21 4.90 -6.38
CA PHE A 24 2.23 3.99 -5.81
C PHE A 24 2.80 3.24 -4.61
N ASP A 25 2.07 3.20 -3.52
CA ASP A 25 2.22 2.13 -2.56
C ASP A 25 1.87 0.78 -3.20
N HIS A 26 2.26 -0.31 -2.55
CA HIS A 26 2.09 -1.66 -3.07
C HIS A 26 1.00 -2.43 -2.31
N ASP A 27 1.19 -2.61 -1.01
CA ASP A 27 0.32 -3.46 -0.17
C ASP A 27 -0.98 -2.71 0.19
N GLY A 28 -2.15 -3.23 -0.19
CA GLY A 28 -3.45 -2.56 -0.02
C GLY A 28 -3.78 -1.54 -1.12
N THR A 29 -2.77 -1.09 -1.90
CA THR A 29 -2.96 -0.15 -3.02
C THR A 29 -2.96 -0.87 -4.37
N LEU A 30 -1.91 -1.65 -4.67
CA LEU A 30 -1.78 -2.41 -5.91
C LEU A 30 -2.08 -3.89 -5.75
N ILE A 31 -1.80 -4.47 -4.59
CA ILE A 31 -2.02 -5.88 -4.27
C ILE A 31 -2.86 -6.04 -3.01
N ASP A 32 -3.67 -7.10 -2.98
CA ASP A 32 -4.36 -7.59 -1.79
C ASP A 32 -3.47 -8.62 -1.07
N SER A 33 -2.50 -8.12 -0.30
CA SER A 33 -1.63 -8.97 0.49
C SER A 33 -2.30 -9.43 1.79
N GLU A 34 -3.24 -8.67 2.34
CA GLU A 34 -3.86 -8.95 3.64
C GLU A 34 -4.75 -10.20 3.60
N SER A 35 -5.52 -10.42 2.53
CA SER A 35 -6.31 -11.65 2.38
C SER A 35 -5.43 -12.90 2.43
N VAL A 36 -4.27 -12.86 1.77
CA VAL A 36 -3.31 -13.97 1.79
C VAL A 36 -2.60 -14.06 3.14
N HIS A 37 -2.29 -12.94 3.78
CA HIS A 37 -1.72 -12.96 5.13
C HIS A 37 -2.67 -13.60 6.14
N PHE A 38 -3.97 -13.33 6.05
CA PHE A 38 -4.98 -14.00 6.86
C PHE A 38 -4.95 -15.53 6.65
N ASP A 39 -5.04 -15.99 5.40
CA ASP A 39 -5.02 -17.42 5.08
C ASP A 39 -3.74 -18.12 5.57
N LEU A 40 -2.58 -17.49 5.36
CA LEU A 40 -1.31 -18.05 5.83
C LEU A 40 -1.21 -18.13 7.37
N TRP A 41 -1.77 -17.16 8.10
CA TRP A 41 -1.85 -17.24 9.55
C TRP A 41 -2.80 -18.34 10.00
N LYS A 42 -3.96 -18.44 9.37
CA LYS A 42 -4.94 -19.48 9.62
C LYS A 42 -4.34 -20.88 9.46
N ASP A 43 -3.62 -21.13 8.36
CA ASP A 43 -2.95 -22.42 8.11
C ASP A 43 -1.85 -22.74 9.14
N ILE A 44 -1.15 -21.71 9.63
CA ILE A 44 -0.13 -21.90 10.68
C ILE A 44 -0.78 -22.23 12.01
N LEU A 45 -1.82 -21.49 12.40
CA LEU A 45 -2.47 -21.60 13.71
C LEU A 45 -3.26 -22.91 13.86
N LEU A 46 -3.81 -23.45 12.77
CA LEU A 46 -4.44 -24.78 12.76
C LEU A 46 -3.51 -25.89 13.25
N LYS A 47 -2.19 -25.77 13.11
CA LYS A 47 -1.21 -26.75 13.63
C LYS A 47 -1.11 -26.75 15.17
N TYR A 48 -1.67 -25.73 15.79
CA TYR A 48 -1.73 -25.54 17.24
C TYR A 48 -3.17 -25.62 17.77
N ASP A 49 -4.09 -26.22 16.98
CA ASP A 49 -5.51 -26.34 17.30
C ASP A 49 -6.21 -24.98 17.55
N VAL A 50 -5.73 -23.91 16.90
CA VAL A 50 -6.29 -22.56 16.98
C VAL A 50 -7.02 -22.22 15.68
N GLU A 51 -8.30 -21.88 15.79
CA GLU A 51 -9.10 -21.33 14.70
C GLU A 51 -9.05 -19.80 14.72
N LEU A 52 -8.43 -19.21 13.71
CA LEU A 52 -8.36 -17.77 13.54
C LEU A 52 -9.62 -17.25 12.84
N SER A 53 -10.40 -16.41 13.51
CA SER A 53 -11.53 -15.74 12.90
C SER A 53 -11.10 -14.52 12.09
N GLU A 54 -11.88 -14.18 11.07
CA GLU A 54 -11.65 -12.98 10.25
C GLU A 54 -11.81 -11.70 11.08
N ASP A 55 -12.79 -11.66 11.97
CA ASP A 55 -13.00 -10.51 12.87
C ASP A 55 -11.77 -10.26 13.74
N PHE A 56 -11.22 -11.30 14.39
CA PHE A 56 -10.02 -11.16 15.20
C PHE A 56 -8.82 -10.70 14.36
N TYR A 57 -8.66 -11.25 13.16
CA TYR A 57 -7.60 -10.83 12.25
C TYR A 57 -7.73 -9.33 11.89
N CYS A 58 -8.90 -8.89 11.48
CA CYS A 58 -9.15 -7.51 11.09
C CYS A 58 -8.97 -6.51 12.25
N GLU A 59 -9.44 -6.89 13.46
CA GLU A 59 -9.42 -5.99 14.62
C GLU A 59 -8.05 -5.92 15.31
N VAL A 60 -7.28 -7.00 15.28
CA VAL A 60 -6.08 -7.16 16.13
C VAL A 60 -4.79 -7.29 15.31
N MET A 61 -4.84 -7.92 14.12
CA MET A 61 -3.63 -8.35 13.42
C MET A 61 -3.32 -7.61 12.13
N ALA A 62 -4.35 -7.15 11.41
CA ALA A 62 -4.19 -6.54 10.09
C ALA A 62 -3.33 -5.27 10.15
N GLY A 63 -2.36 -5.16 9.25
CA GLY A 63 -1.41 -4.05 9.22
C GLY A 63 -0.36 -4.04 10.33
N ILE A 64 -0.37 -5.03 11.24
CA ILE A 64 0.61 -5.16 12.32
C ILE A 64 1.81 -6.01 11.86
N PRO A 65 3.05 -5.63 12.21
CA PRO A 65 4.23 -6.41 11.85
C PRO A 65 4.16 -7.86 12.34
N VAL A 66 4.62 -8.81 11.50
CA VAL A 66 4.60 -10.26 11.78
C VAL A 66 5.16 -10.63 13.15
N LYS A 67 6.23 -9.94 13.59
CA LYS A 67 6.84 -10.19 14.91
C LYS A 67 5.89 -9.83 16.05
N GLN A 68 5.17 -8.71 15.95
CA GLN A 68 4.20 -8.31 16.96
C GLN A 68 2.99 -9.25 16.95
N ASN A 69 2.44 -9.54 15.76
CA ASN A 69 1.36 -10.53 15.63
C ASN A 69 1.73 -11.88 16.29
N ALA A 70 2.98 -12.33 16.14
CA ALA A 70 3.42 -13.57 16.75
C ALA A 70 3.44 -13.50 18.30
N VAL A 71 3.79 -12.35 18.87
CA VAL A 71 3.71 -12.13 20.32
C VAL A 71 2.25 -12.18 20.78
N ASP A 72 1.40 -11.38 20.13
CA ASP A 72 -0.01 -11.24 20.49
C ASP A 72 -0.77 -12.58 20.38
N LEU A 73 -0.48 -13.36 19.33
CA LEU A 73 -1.08 -14.68 19.12
C LEU A 73 -0.65 -15.70 20.18
N VAL A 74 0.65 -15.75 20.51
CA VAL A 74 1.15 -16.67 21.54
C VAL A 74 0.53 -16.36 22.89
N GLU A 75 0.43 -15.08 23.24
CA GLU A 75 -0.17 -14.64 24.51
C GLU A 75 -1.69 -14.87 24.54
N HIS A 76 -2.39 -14.49 23.48
CA HIS A 76 -3.85 -14.55 23.42
C HIS A 76 -4.38 -16.00 23.43
N PHE A 77 -3.76 -16.87 22.64
CA PHE A 77 -4.21 -18.27 22.48
C PHE A 77 -3.43 -19.26 23.37
N ASN A 78 -2.47 -18.78 24.17
CA ASN A 78 -1.60 -19.59 25.00
C ASN A 78 -0.93 -20.75 24.23
N ILE A 79 -0.36 -20.46 23.06
CA ILE A 79 0.25 -21.43 22.16
C ILE A 79 1.64 -21.83 22.71
N ASP A 80 1.91 -23.16 22.77
CA ASP A 80 3.18 -23.69 23.26
C ASP A 80 4.30 -23.60 22.19
N ILE A 81 4.68 -22.35 21.86
CA ILE A 81 5.78 -22.02 20.94
C ILE A 81 6.32 -20.64 21.28
N SER A 82 7.59 -20.37 21.00
CA SER A 82 8.09 -19.00 21.16
C SER A 82 7.59 -18.07 20.06
N PRO A 83 7.31 -16.77 20.37
CA PRO A 83 6.92 -15.79 19.34
C PRO A 83 7.92 -15.72 18.17
N GLN A 84 9.21 -15.89 18.43
CA GLN A 84 10.25 -15.88 17.39
C GLN A 84 10.09 -17.06 16.42
N GLN A 85 9.81 -18.26 16.92
CA GLN A 85 9.59 -19.44 16.10
C GLN A 85 8.28 -19.32 15.30
N LEU A 86 7.22 -18.76 15.89
CA LEU A 86 5.95 -18.52 15.19
C LEU A 86 6.13 -17.50 14.07
N ALA A 87 6.86 -16.39 14.33
CA ALA A 87 7.20 -15.39 13.31
C ALA A 87 8.04 -15.99 12.18
N GLN A 88 9.02 -16.87 12.50
CA GLN A 88 9.81 -17.57 11.48
C GLN A 88 8.95 -18.46 10.58
N GLN A 89 7.98 -19.20 11.14
CA GLN A 89 7.03 -19.98 10.35
C GLN A 89 6.23 -19.10 9.39
N LYS A 90 5.77 -17.92 9.85
CA LYS A 90 5.03 -16.97 9.01
C LYS A 90 5.90 -16.42 7.89
N HIS A 91 7.14 -15.98 8.19
CA HIS A 91 8.07 -15.51 7.16
C HIS A 91 8.38 -16.58 6.12
N LYS A 92 8.56 -17.84 6.58
CA LYS A 92 8.74 -18.96 5.66
C LYS A 92 7.50 -19.17 4.78
N SER A 93 6.30 -19.16 5.33
CA SER A 93 5.05 -19.33 4.57
C SER A 93 4.86 -18.24 3.52
N ILE A 94 5.18 -16.98 3.86
CA ILE A 94 5.15 -15.86 2.90
C ILE A 94 6.18 -16.10 1.78
N SER A 95 7.40 -16.50 2.13
CA SER A 95 8.44 -16.80 1.14
C SER A 95 8.04 -17.94 0.21
N ASP A 96 7.52 -19.04 0.76
CA ASP A 96 7.07 -20.22 0.00
C ASP A 96 5.86 -19.87 -0.91
N TYR A 97 5.00 -18.95 -0.49
CA TYR A 97 3.90 -18.42 -1.31
C TYR A 97 4.44 -17.62 -2.49
N LEU A 98 5.33 -16.65 -2.21
CA LEU A 98 5.93 -15.78 -3.24
C LEU A 98 6.84 -16.54 -4.22
N ASP A 99 7.42 -17.68 -3.83
CA ASP A 99 8.16 -18.53 -4.76
C ASP A 99 7.25 -19.10 -5.86
N LYS A 100 5.99 -19.34 -5.54
CA LYS A 100 4.99 -19.92 -6.46
C LYS A 100 4.25 -18.85 -7.25
N GLN A 101 3.74 -17.81 -6.57
CA GLN A 101 2.85 -16.81 -7.17
C GLN A 101 2.95 -15.45 -6.48
N ALA A 102 2.52 -14.39 -7.16
CA ALA A 102 2.33 -13.07 -6.55
C ALA A 102 1.05 -13.02 -5.71
N PHE A 103 0.97 -12.04 -4.82
CA PHE A 103 -0.31 -11.68 -4.21
C PHE A 103 -1.32 -11.23 -5.27
N PRO A 104 -2.63 -11.43 -5.06
CA PRO A 104 -3.66 -10.94 -5.96
C PRO A 104 -3.56 -9.43 -6.18
N LEU A 105 -3.94 -8.95 -7.36
CA LEU A 105 -4.05 -7.51 -7.59
C LEU A 105 -5.31 -6.94 -6.92
N MET A 106 -5.19 -5.73 -6.41
CA MET A 106 -6.36 -4.93 -6.07
C MET A 106 -7.21 -4.65 -7.31
N PRO A 107 -8.54 -4.47 -7.15
CA PRO A 107 -9.41 -4.15 -8.27
C PRO A 107 -8.91 -2.94 -9.07
N PHE A 108 -8.80 -3.09 -10.38
CA PHE A 108 -8.37 -2.07 -11.32
C PHE A 108 -6.88 -1.66 -11.23
N ALA A 109 -6.04 -2.32 -10.43
CA ALA A 109 -4.63 -1.93 -10.25
C ALA A 109 -3.82 -2.02 -11.56
N LYS A 110 -3.95 -3.11 -12.31
CA LYS A 110 -3.25 -3.28 -13.60
C LYS A 110 -3.67 -2.24 -14.62
N GLU A 111 -4.96 -1.97 -14.70
CA GLU A 111 -5.54 -0.97 -15.60
C GLU A 111 -5.11 0.45 -15.23
N ALA A 112 -5.07 0.77 -13.92
CA ALA A 112 -4.61 2.07 -13.43
C ALA A 112 -3.16 2.33 -13.83
N ILE A 113 -2.25 1.40 -13.58
CA ILE A 113 -0.83 1.51 -13.98
C ILE A 113 -0.71 1.75 -15.48
N LYS A 114 -1.40 0.95 -16.31
CA LYS A 114 -1.36 1.10 -17.77
C LYS A 114 -1.91 2.44 -18.25
N GLN A 115 -3.02 2.90 -17.67
CA GLN A 115 -3.60 4.19 -18.03
C GLN A 115 -2.69 5.36 -17.66
N CYS A 116 -2.08 5.32 -16.47
CA CYS A 116 -1.08 6.31 -16.05
C CYS A 116 0.11 6.36 -17.01
N ALA A 117 0.68 5.20 -17.35
CA ALA A 117 1.80 5.10 -18.29
C ALA A 117 1.45 5.62 -19.69
N ASN A 118 0.27 5.25 -20.21
CA ASN A 118 -0.22 5.73 -21.52
C ASN A 118 -0.43 7.24 -21.57
N LYS A 119 -0.68 7.88 -20.43
CA LYS A 119 -0.76 9.34 -20.30
C LYS A 119 0.61 10.02 -20.13
N GLY A 120 1.68 9.24 -20.12
CA GLY A 120 3.06 9.75 -20.07
C GLY A 120 3.60 9.98 -18.66
N TYR A 121 2.90 9.53 -17.61
CA TYR A 121 3.43 9.61 -16.25
C TYR A 121 4.58 8.62 -16.05
N THR A 122 5.62 9.07 -15.37
CA THR A 122 6.65 8.19 -14.78
C THR A 122 6.04 7.49 -13.55
N ILE A 123 6.21 6.18 -13.43
CA ILE A 123 5.59 5.41 -12.35
C ILE A 123 6.68 4.78 -11.48
N GLY A 124 6.59 5.00 -10.17
CA GLY A 124 7.37 4.32 -9.15
C GLY A 124 6.50 3.51 -8.21
N ILE A 125 7.07 2.45 -7.64
CA ILE A 125 6.49 1.71 -6.52
C ILE A 125 7.31 2.00 -5.27
N VAL A 126 6.61 2.38 -4.18
CA VAL A 126 7.23 2.77 -2.90
C VAL A 126 6.51 2.04 -1.78
N THR A 127 7.14 1.01 -1.20
CA THR A 127 6.47 0.12 -0.24
C THR A 127 7.27 -0.10 1.04
N GLY A 128 6.56 -0.36 2.13
CA GLY A 128 7.10 -0.96 3.35
C GLY A 128 7.26 -2.50 3.27
N GLY A 129 6.79 -3.11 2.18
CA GLY A 129 6.96 -4.53 1.89
C GLY A 129 8.30 -4.86 1.26
N SER A 130 8.52 -6.15 0.94
CA SER A 130 9.79 -6.66 0.41
C SER A 130 9.94 -6.47 -1.10
N LYS A 131 11.18 -6.31 -1.56
CA LYS A 131 11.52 -6.34 -3.00
C LYS A 131 11.00 -7.58 -3.69
N LYS A 132 11.12 -8.75 -3.04
CA LYS A 132 10.65 -10.03 -3.59
C LYS A 132 9.16 -9.99 -3.93
N SER A 133 8.34 -9.36 -3.08
CA SER A 133 6.91 -9.19 -3.34
C SER A 133 6.66 -8.33 -4.58
N VAL A 134 7.33 -7.18 -4.68
CA VAL A 134 7.19 -6.29 -5.85
C VAL A 134 7.65 -6.97 -7.13
N GLU A 135 8.84 -7.58 -7.13
CA GLU A 135 9.38 -8.29 -8.31
C GLU A 135 8.43 -9.40 -8.78
N LYS A 136 7.86 -10.15 -7.85
CA LYS A 136 6.91 -11.22 -8.19
C LYS A 136 5.62 -10.65 -8.80
N THR A 137 5.09 -9.57 -8.26
CA THR A 137 3.93 -8.84 -8.80
C THR A 137 4.22 -8.34 -10.22
N LEU A 138 5.32 -7.63 -10.41
CA LEU A 138 5.69 -7.07 -11.71
C LEU A 138 5.87 -8.12 -12.78
N SER A 139 6.52 -9.24 -12.43
CA SER A 139 6.74 -10.36 -13.34
C SER A 139 5.44 -11.09 -13.69
N GLN A 140 4.64 -11.45 -12.69
CA GLN A 140 3.44 -12.28 -12.91
C GLN A 140 2.33 -11.54 -13.66
N TYR A 141 2.21 -10.22 -13.45
CA TYR A 141 1.15 -9.42 -14.06
C TYR A 141 1.59 -8.59 -15.26
N ASP A 142 2.82 -8.80 -15.77
CA ASP A 142 3.40 -8.08 -16.92
C ASP A 142 3.41 -6.57 -16.74
N LEU A 143 3.84 -6.11 -15.55
CA LEU A 143 3.88 -4.69 -15.20
C LEU A 143 5.27 -4.07 -15.27
N SER A 144 6.33 -4.86 -15.39
CA SER A 144 7.73 -4.41 -15.33
C SER A 144 8.05 -3.28 -16.32
N ALA A 145 7.47 -3.32 -17.51
CA ALA A 145 7.73 -2.31 -18.56
C ALA A 145 7.16 -0.92 -18.24
N TYR A 146 6.26 -0.82 -17.27
CA TYR A 146 5.60 0.44 -16.89
C TYR A 146 6.25 1.11 -15.67
N ILE A 147 7.11 0.39 -14.94
CA ILE A 147 7.66 0.86 -13.66
C ILE A 147 9.10 1.34 -13.85
N SER A 148 9.34 2.59 -13.51
CA SER A 148 10.65 3.25 -13.66
C SER A 148 11.52 3.15 -12.40
N CYS A 149 10.89 2.96 -11.22
CA CYS A 149 11.59 2.87 -9.95
C CYS A 149 10.83 1.98 -8.96
N VAL A 150 11.60 1.22 -8.18
CA VAL A 150 11.10 0.49 -7.01
C VAL A 150 11.93 0.87 -5.80
N VAL A 151 11.25 1.23 -4.70
CA VAL A 151 11.83 1.41 -3.37
C VAL A 151 11.05 0.54 -2.40
N ALA A 152 11.73 -0.39 -1.76
CA ALA A 152 11.16 -1.35 -0.82
C ALA A 152 11.82 -1.19 0.56
N VAL A 153 11.34 -1.93 1.55
CA VAL A 153 11.86 -1.83 2.93
C VAL A 153 13.37 -2.06 3.02
N GLU A 154 13.94 -2.87 2.15
CA GLU A 154 15.38 -3.17 2.12
C GLU A 154 16.24 -2.01 1.59
N ASP A 155 15.64 -0.98 1.00
CA ASP A 155 16.36 0.15 0.41
C ASP A 155 16.59 1.31 1.37
N VAL A 156 15.90 1.33 2.51
CA VAL A 156 15.90 2.45 3.46
C VAL A 156 16.22 2.00 4.88
N GLU A 157 16.75 2.91 5.67
CA GLU A 157 17.00 2.66 7.09
C GLU A 157 15.70 2.77 7.90
N ASN A 158 14.88 3.79 7.59
CA ASN A 158 13.60 4.02 8.26
C ASN A 158 12.46 3.82 7.26
N SER A 159 11.64 2.80 7.50
CA SER A 159 10.43 2.55 6.71
C SER A 159 9.30 3.53 7.07
N LYS A 160 8.23 3.55 6.30
CA LYS A 160 7.00 4.30 6.61
C LYS A 160 6.61 4.10 8.10
N PRO A 161 6.27 5.16 8.84
CA PRO A 161 5.85 6.51 8.40
C PRO A 161 7.00 7.51 8.15
N ALA A 162 8.28 7.10 8.21
CA ALA A 162 9.38 7.99 7.83
C ALA A 162 9.34 8.30 6.32
N PRO A 163 9.80 9.50 5.90
CA PRO A 163 9.75 9.93 4.50
C PRO A 163 10.79 9.26 3.60
N ASP A 164 11.71 8.50 4.17
CA ASP A 164 12.95 8.03 3.51
C ASP A 164 12.68 7.30 2.20
N CYS A 165 11.64 6.46 2.17
CA CYS A 165 11.30 5.69 0.98
C CYS A 165 10.79 6.58 -0.18
N TYR A 166 9.98 7.59 0.11
CA TYR A 166 9.53 8.54 -0.90
C TYR A 166 10.64 9.48 -1.34
N ALA A 167 11.45 9.97 -0.40
CA ALA A 167 12.62 10.80 -0.70
C ALA A 167 13.61 10.05 -1.62
N LEU A 168 13.89 8.78 -1.32
CA LEU A 168 14.75 7.94 -2.16
C LEU A 168 14.17 7.69 -3.54
N ALA A 169 12.84 7.49 -3.65
CA ALA A 169 12.18 7.31 -4.94
C ALA A 169 12.30 8.56 -5.82
N MET A 170 12.07 9.74 -5.24
CA MET A 170 12.27 11.02 -5.93
C MET A 170 13.72 11.22 -6.38
N ASP A 171 14.68 10.95 -5.51
CA ASP A 171 16.11 11.04 -5.83
C ASP A 171 16.49 10.13 -7.00
N LYS A 172 16.11 8.84 -6.96
CA LYS A 172 16.33 7.87 -8.04
C LYS A 172 15.73 8.31 -9.38
N LEU A 173 14.60 9.02 -9.35
CA LEU A 173 13.89 9.49 -10.55
C LEU A 173 14.32 10.90 -10.98
N GLY A 174 15.16 11.59 -10.20
CA GLY A 174 15.55 12.97 -10.46
C GLY A 174 14.38 13.94 -10.38
N LYS A 175 13.45 13.73 -9.43
CA LYS A 175 12.21 14.49 -9.27
C LYS A 175 12.18 15.30 -7.98
N ILE A 176 11.39 16.36 -8.00
CA ILE A 176 11.09 17.19 -6.83
C ILE A 176 9.64 16.94 -6.35
N PRO A 177 9.30 17.27 -5.10
CA PRO A 177 7.96 17.01 -4.57
C PRO A 177 6.81 17.55 -5.42
N ASP A 178 6.92 18.76 -5.96
CA ASP A 178 5.88 19.38 -6.81
C ASP A 178 5.56 18.61 -8.09
N GLU A 179 6.46 17.73 -8.54
CA GLU A 179 6.29 16.89 -9.73
C GLU A 179 5.69 15.51 -9.41
N CYS A 180 5.53 15.17 -8.13
CA CYS A 180 5.17 13.83 -7.68
C CYS A 180 3.85 13.83 -6.91
N VAL A 181 3.10 12.75 -7.07
CA VAL A 181 1.90 12.43 -6.26
C VAL A 181 2.06 11.01 -5.73
N ALA A 182 1.82 10.83 -4.43
CA ALA A 182 1.76 9.53 -3.80
C ALA A 182 0.33 8.98 -3.84
N ILE A 183 0.18 7.67 -4.08
CA ILE A 183 -1.08 6.94 -4.03
C ILE A 183 -0.97 5.87 -2.95
N GLU A 184 -1.82 5.95 -1.95
CA GLU A 184 -1.73 5.22 -0.68
C GLU A 184 -3.08 4.70 -0.22
N ASP A 185 -3.09 3.79 0.75
CA ASP A 185 -4.30 3.29 1.40
C ASP A 185 -4.31 3.49 2.90
N THR A 186 -3.15 3.70 3.56
CA THR A 186 -3.00 3.75 5.01
C THR A 186 -2.62 5.13 5.55
N GLN A 187 -2.89 5.35 6.86
CA GLN A 187 -2.37 6.51 7.60
C GLN A 187 -0.84 6.55 7.62
N THR A 188 -0.21 5.39 7.82
CA THR A 188 1.25 5.25 7.89
C THR A 188 1.91 5.70 6.58
N GLY A 189 1.38 5.24 5.44
CA GLY A 189 1.88 5.61 4.14
C GLY A 189 1.58 7.06 3.78
N MET A 190 0.36 7.55 4.06
CA MET A 190 0.01 8.95 3.91
C MET A 190 0.97 9.85 4.71
N THR A 191 1.25 9.49 5.97
CA THR A 191 2.18 10.28 6.82
C THR A 191 3.56 10.34 6.20
N ALA A 192 4.08 9.22 5.68
CA ALA A 192 5.38 9.18 5.00
C ALA A 192 5.41 10.08 3.75
N ALA A 193 4.36 10.04 2.92
CA ALA A 193 4.24 10.87 1.73
C ALA A 193 4.21 12.37 2.07
N LEU A 194 3.39 12.76 3.05
CA LEU A 194 3.29 14.15 3.51
C LEU A 194 4.60 14.64 4.14
N ALA A 195 5.29 13.79 4.92
CA ALA A 195 6.59 14.11 5.49
C ALA A 195 7.67 14.30 4.40
N ALA A 196 7.52 13.64 3.24
CA ALA A 196 8.33 13.87 2.03
C ALA A 196 7.84 15.07 1.20
N SER A 197 6.87 15.85 1.68
CA SER A 197 6.26 17.01 1.02
C SER A 197 5.47 16.68 -0.25
N LEU A 198 4.98 15.46 -0.39
CA LEU A 198 4.18 15.03 -1.54
C LEU A 198 2.69 15.33 -1.33
N ALA A 199 1.98 15.67 -2.39
CA ALA A 199 0.54 15.48 -2.43
C ALA A 199 0.22 13.99 -2.35
N CYS A 200 -0.82 13.62 -1.58
CA CYS A 200 -1.18 12.23 -1.34
C CYS A 200 -2.64 11.99 -1.66
N VAL A 201 -2.88 11.10 -2.61
CA VAL A 201 -4.18 10.47 -2.85
C VAL A 201 -4.31 9.29 -1.91
N VAL A 202 -5.42 9.20 -1.17
CA VAL A 202 -5.68 8.04 -0.32
C VAL A 202 -6.92 7.29 -0.80
N ILE A 203 -6.77 5.99 -0.97
CA ILE A 203 -7.81 5.05 -1.39
C ILE A 203 -7.90 3.94 -0.33
N PRO A 204 -8.63 4.16 0.78
CA PRO A 204 -8.64 3.22 1.88
C PRO A 204 -9.32 1.91 1.51
N THR A 205 -8.80 0.81 2.04
CA THR A 205 -9.41 -0.50 2.03
C THR A 205 -10.39 -0.66 3.22
N ASP A 206 -11.09 -1.77 3.30
CA ASP A 206 -11.92 -2.09 4.47
C ASP A 206 -11.11 -2.13 5.77
N LEU A 207 -9.83 -2.50 5.71
CA LEU A 207 -8.94 -2.56 6.86
C LEU A 207 -8.41 -1.18 7.28
N SER A 208 -8.20 -0.27 6.33
CA SER A 208 -7.63 1.06 6.60
C SER A 208 -8.66 2.20 6.68
N LYS A 209 -9.95 1.92 6.43
CA LYS A 209 -11.01 2.94 6.48
C LYS A 209 -11.19 3.62 7.84
N HIS A 210 -10.73 2.98 8.92
CA HIS A 210 -10.78 3.49 10.29
C HIS A 210 -9.57 4.34 10.67
N HIS A 211 -8.56 4.40 9.84
CA HIS A 211 -7.38 5.23 10.06
C HIS A 211 -7.72 6.71 9.99
N ASP A 212 -6.94 7.55 10.69
CA ASP A 212 -7.01 9.00 10.49
C ASP A 212 -6.35 9.39 9.16
N LEU A 213 -7.18 9.62 8.18
CA LEU A 213 -6.78 9.99 6.82
C LEU A 213 -7.10 11.47 6.52
N SER A 214 -7.31 12.29 7.55
CA SER A 214 -7.68 13.70 7.41
C SER A 214 -6.59 14.55 6.74
N GLY A 215 -5.32 14.11 6.79
CA GLY A 215 -4.19 14.76 6.13
C GLY A 215 -4.10 14.55 4.62
N ALA A 216 -4.88 13.61 4.04
CA ALA A 216 -4.84 13.33 2.61
C ALA A 216 -5.17 14.58 1.77
N THR A 217 -4.43 14.78 0.66
CA THR A 217 -4.76 15.84 -0.30
C THR A 217 -6.13 15.62 -0.90
N VAL A 218 -6.44 14.36 -1.24
CA VAL A 218 -7.77 13.94 -1.71
C VAL A 218 -7.99 12.46 -1.37
N ARG A 219 -9.27 12.08 -1.21
CA ARG A 219 -9.67 10.69 -0.96
C ARG A 219 -10.60 10.20 -2.06
N TYR A 220 -10.39 8.95 -2.48
CA TYR A 220 -11.24 8.24 -3.42
C TYR A 220 -11.67 6.89 -2.84
N THR A 221 -12.70 6.31 -3.43
CA THR A 221 -13.26 5.02 -3.01
C THR A 221 -12.62 3.85 -3.76
N SER A 222 -11.95 4.11 -4.88
CA SER A 222 -11.24 3.10 -5.68
C SER A 222 -10.19 3.74 -6.59
N LEU A 223 -9.22 2.92 -7.04
CA LEU A 223 -8.27 3.32 -8.09
C LEU A 223 -8.99 3.76 -9.38
N LYS A 224 -10.10 3.11 -9.71
CA LYS A 224 -10.92 3.46 -10.88
C LYS A 224 -11.52 4.86 -10.75
N ASP A 225 -12.07 5.19 -9.58
CA ASP A 225 -12.67 6.49 -9.34
C ASP A 225 -11.63 7.61 -9.35
N TRP A 226 -10.44 7.35 -8.80
CA TRP A 226 -9.31 8.27 -8.85
C TRP A 226 -8.86 8.53 -10.29
N VAL A 227 -8.59 7.47 -11.06
CA VAL A 227 -8.16 7.61 -12.48
C VAL A 227 -9.18 8.39 -13.28
N ASN A 228 -10.48 8.07 -13.14
CA ASN A 228 -11.54 8.79 -13.83
C ASN A 228 -11.68 10.25 -13.36
N GLY A 229 -11.40 10.50 -12.09
CA GLY A 229 -11.59 11.82 -11.48
C GLY A 229 -10.45 12.80 -11.71
N GLU A 230 -9.22 12.33 -11.87
CA GLU A 230 -8.04 13.18 -12.01
C GLU A 230 -7.27 12.98 -13.32
N LEU A 231 -7.38 11.81 -13.95
CA LEU A 231 -6.58 11.52 -15.13
C LEU A 231 -7.37 11.51 -16.45
N VAL A 232 -8.70 11.47 -16.43
CA VAL A 232 -9.54 11.36 -17.66
C VAL A 232 -10.10 12.72 -18.11
N SER A 233 -9.62 13.83 -17.52
CA SER A 233 -10.03 15.17 -18.00
C SER A 233 -9.30 15.58 -19.26
#